data_ed39a9cb250638b80aacc7459fafa2d0
#
_entry.id   ed39a9cb250638b80aacc7459fafa2d0
#
_cell.length_a   1.000
_cell.length_b   1.000
_cell.length_c   1.000
_cell.angle_alpha   90.00
_cell.angle_beta   90.00
_cell.angle_gamma   90.00
#
_symmetry.space_group_name_H-M   'P 1'
#
loop_
_entity.id
_entity.type
_entity.pdbx_description
1 polymer ?
#
loop_
_entity_poly.entity_id
_entity_poly.type
_entity_poly.pdbx_seq_one_letter_code
_entity_poly.pdbx_strand_id
1 'polypeptide(L)'
;THRTWSKSAQIVGRWLLAFTSDASFAIEHVYGHHRNVATREDAATARRGEVAWTFVVRSTVGSYLGAWRIERERLGKLGHSVWSWRNKMHRGNLMTFVYVASFWWVAGWRGALVFLTVSLYGKCWLELVNYMEHYGLVRVPGEPVEPRHSWNCNRRISGYLLYNLTRHSHHHAMGEKPFWELKAYPDTPMMPHGYLTMILIAMIPPLWNRM
;
A
#
# COMPACT_ATOMS: atom_id res chain seq x y z
N THR A 1 5.53 -5.84 7.51
CA THR A 1 4.37 -5.78 8.40
C THR A 1 3.57 -7.08 8.44
N HIS A 2 3.73 -7.99 7.47
CA HIS A 2 3.08 -9.30 7.46
C HIS A 2 3.63 -10.29 8.51
N ARG A 3 4.85 -10.06 9.00
CA ARG A 3 5.48 -10.92 10.02
C ARG A 3 4.86 -10.70 11.39
N THR A 4 3.77 -11.38 11.65
CA THR A 4 3.02 -11.27 12.92
C THR A 4 3.78 -11.79 14.13
N TRP A 5 4.77 -12.69 13.92
CA TRP A 5 5.60 -13.27 14.96
C TRP A 5 6.69 -12.34 15.52
N SER A 6 7.06 -11.26 14.81
CA SER A 6 8.07 -10.29 15.26
C SER A 6 7.43 -8.99 15.73
N LYS A 7 7.23 -8.83 17.04
CA LYS A 7 6.68 -7.59 17.63
C LYS A 7 7.55 -6.37 17.36
N SER A 8 8.89 -6.51 17.43
CA SER A 8 9.83 -5.42 17.14
C SER A 8 9.74 -4.96 15.68
N ALA A 9 9.73 -5.89 14.72
CA ALA A 9 9.56 -5.56 13.31
C ALA A 9 8.23 -4.85 13.04
N GLN A 10 7.14 -5.24 13.71
CA GLN A 10 5.86 -4.55 13.59
C GLN A 10 5.91 -3.11 14.15
N ILE A 11 6.58 -2.90 15.28
CA ILE A 11 6.72 -1.56 15.86
C ILE A 11 7.52 -0.67 14.91
N VAL A 12 8.69 -1.12 14.47
CA VAL A 12 9.54 -0.37 13.53
C VAL A 12 8.78 -0.09 12.23
N GLY A 13 8.13 -1.09 11.64
CA GLY A 13 7.37 -0.94 10.40
C GLY A 13 6.23 0.08 10.55
N ARG A 14 5.56 0.14 11.69
CA ARG A 14 4.50 1.14 11.95
C ARG A 14 5.06 2.55 12.06
N TRP A 15 6.21 2.75 12.70
CA TRP A 15 6.85 4.05 12.76
C TRP A 15 7.30 4.52 11.37
N LEU A 16 7.85 3.62 10.55
CA LEU A 16 8.21 3.93 9.16
C LEU A 16 6.99 4.33 8.33
N LEU A 17 5.86 3.63 8.47
CA LEU A 17 4.60 3.99 7.81
C LEU A 17 4.02 5.31 8.34
N ALA A 18 4.12 5.57 9.64
CA ALA A 18 3.69 6.84 10.22
C ALA A 18 4.52 8.02 9.71
N PHE A 19 5.80 7.81 9.36
CA PHE A 19 6.65 8.82 8.74
C PHE A 19 6.14 9.26 7.36
N THR A 20 5.47 8.38 6.63
CA THR A 20 4.77 8.73 5.38
C THR A 20 3.29 9.07 5.60
N SER A 21 2.89 9.36 6.84
CA SER A 21 1.50 9.64 7.25
C SER A 21 0.51 8.52 6.86
N ASP A 22 1.00 7.29 6.68
CA ASP A 22 0.22 6.14 6.22
C ASP A 22 0.27 4.95 7.19
N ALA A 23 0.18 5.21 8.49
CA ALA A 23 0.14 4.15 9.51
C ALA A 23 -1.05 3.19 9.33
N SER A 24 -2.11 3.62 8.61
CA SER A 24 -3.27 2.81 8.22
C SER A 24 -2.93 1.66 7.29
N PHE A 25 -1.88 1.80 6.47
CA PHE A 25 -1.41 0.79 5.54
C PHE A 25 -1.11 -0.56 6.22
N ALA A 26 -0.59 -0.55 7.45
CA ALA A 26 -0.34 -1.78 8.22
C ALA A 26 -1.61 -2.59 8.51
N ILE A 27 -2.78 -1.99 8.43
CA ILE A 27 -4.08 -2.62 8.68
C ILE A 27 -4.73 -2.98 7.35
N GLU A 28 -4.89 -1.98 6.50
CA GLU A 28 -5.62 -2.12 5.25
C GLU A 28 -4.91 -3.06 4.28
N HIS A 29 -3.61 -2.90 4.11
CA HIS A 29 -2.84 -3.75 3.19
C HIS A 29 -2.91 -5.24 3.56
N VAL A 30 -2.81 -5.57 4.86
CA VAL A 30 -2.82 -6.97 5.32
C VAL A 30 -4.23 -7.58 5.35
N TYR A 31 -5.22 -6.83 5.85
CA TYR A 31 -6.55 -7.38 6.12
C TYR A 31 -7.60 -6.94 5.10
N GLY A 32 -7.33 -5.92 4.30
CA GLY A 32 -8.17 -5.42 3.23
C GLY A 32 -7.65 -5.83 1.86
N HIS A 33 -6.55 -5.22 1.42
CA HIS A 33 -5.99 -5.37 0.08
C HIS A 33 -5.61 -6.82 -0.27
N HIS A 34 -4.80 -7.51 0.53
CA HIS A 34 -4.44 -8.92 0.26
C HIS A 34 -5.63 -9.85 0.16
N ARG A 35 -6.71 -9.55 0.88
CA ARG A 35 -7.94 -10.33 0.82
C ARG A 35 -8.76 -10.01 -0.43
N ASN A 36 -8.81 -8.74 -0.83
CA ASN A 36 -9.75 -8.22 -1.82
C ASN A 36 -9.09 -7.83 -3.14
N VAL A 37 -7.77 -8.07 -3.31
CA VAL A 37 -7.03 -7.69 -4.52
C VAL A 37 -7.75 -8.13 -5.79
N ALA A 38 -7.75 -7.27 -6.81
CA ALA A 38 -8.42 -7.42 -8.09
C ALA A 38 -9.96 -7.50 -8.02
N THR A 39 -10.57 -7.07 -6.90
CA THR A 39 -12.03 -6.91 -6.78
C THR A 39 -12.41 -5.42 -6.68
N ARG A 40 -13.72 -5.13 -6.81
CA ARG A 40 -14.24 -3.77 -6.63
C ARG A 40 -14.17 -3.26 -5.19
N GLU A 41 -14.05 -4.16 -4.23
CA GLU A 41 -13.99 -3.87 -2.80
C GLU A 41 -12.60 -3.38 -2.38
N ASP A 42 -11.58 -3.70 -3.17
CA ASP A 42 -10.21 -3.27 -2.94
C ASP A 42 -9.99 -1.84 -3.43
N ALA A 43 -9.70 -0.94 -2.51
CA ALA A 43 -9.39 0.45 -2.84
C ALA A 43 -8.07 0.57 -3.63
N ALA A 44 -7.11 -0.33 -3.42
CA ALA A 44 -5.80 -0.33 -4.06
C ALA A 44 -5.76 -1.06 -5.42
N THR A 45 -6.88 -1.60 -5.89
CA THR A 45 -7.00 -2.13 -7.26
C THR A 45 -7.46 -1.04 -8.22
N ALA A 46 -6.63 -0.71 -9.21
CA ALA A 46 -6.93 0.27 -10.25
C ALA A 46 -7.81 -0.33 -11.34
N ARG A 47 -8.84 0.42 -11.74
CA ARG A 47 -9.79 -0.01 -12.77
C ARG A 47 -9.22 0.21 -14.16
N ARG A 48 -9.57 -0.62 -15.12
CA ARG A 48 -9.21 -0.39 -16.52
C ARG A 48 -9.78 0.94 -17.01
N GLY A 49 -8.95 1.80 -17.59
CA GLY A 49 -9.32 3.16 -18.03
C GLY A 49 -9.27 4.21 -16.92
N GLU A 50 -9.02 3.83 -15.66
CA GLU A 50 -8.86 4.80 -14.57
C GLU A 50 -7.53 5.55 -14.71
N VAL A 51 -7.56 6.87 -14.54
CA VAL A 51 -6.35 7.72 -14.58
C VAL A 51 -5.62 7.61 -13.25
N ALA A 52 -4.28 7.50 -13.28
CA ALA A 52 -3.46 7.34 -12.09
C ALA A 52 -3.71 8.41 -11.01
N TRP A 53 -3.91 9.66 -11.40
CA TRP A 53 -4.16 10.76 -10.45
C TRP A 53 -5.51 10.66 -9.72
N THR A 54 -6.56 10.23 -10.42
CA THR A 54 -7.85 9.95 -9.78
C THR A 54 -7.78 8.73 -8.89
N PHE A 55 -7.04 7.71 -9.32
CA PHE A 55 -6.77 6.53 -8.53
C PHE A 55 -6.04 6.87 -7.22
N VAL A 56 -4.96 7.67 -7.26
CA VAL A 56 -4.19 8.05 -6.07
C VAL A 56 -5.11 8.64 -4.99
N VAL A 57 -6.01 9.56 -5.38
CA VAL A 57 -6.96 10.15 -4.43
C VAL A 57 -7.96 9.12 -3.91
N ARG A 58 -8.58 8.35 -4.82
CA ARG A 58 -9.58 7.35 -4.48
C ARG A 58 -9.00 6.25 -3.59
N SER A 59 -7.83 5.73 -3.95
CA SER A 59 -7.15 4.67 -3.20
C SER A 59 -6.73 5.16 -1.82
N THR A 60 -6.12 6.33 -1.71
CA THR A 60 -5.72 6.90 -0.41
C THR A 60 -6.90 7.04 0.54
N VAL A 61 -7.99 7.65 0.08
CA VAL A 61 -9.20 7.84 0.91
C VAL A 61 -9.87 6.48 1.21
N GLY A 62 -10.01 5.64 0.18
CA GLY A 62 -10.64 4.33 0.30
C GLY A 62 -9.91 3.40 1.27
N SER A 63 -8.59 3.34 1.20
CA SER A 63 -7.74 2.53 2.07
C SER A 63 -7.79 3.03 3.53
N TYR A 64 -7.78 4.34 3.75
CA TYR A 64 -7.92 4.91 5.08
C TYR A 64 -9.28 4.58 5.72
N LEU A 65 -10.37 4.72 4.97
CA LEU A 65 -11.72 4.36 5.43
C LEU A 65 -11.87 2.84 5.60
N GLY A 66 -11.23 2.05 4.73
CA GLY A 66 -11.15 0.59 4.83
C GLY A 66 -10.49 0.14 6.14
N ALA A 67 -9.35 0.74 6.49
CA ALA A 67 -8.65 0.46 7.75
C ALA A 67 -9.52 0.78 8.98
N TRP A 68 -10.28 1.88 8.95
CA TRP A 68 -11.24 2.20 10.01
C TRP A 68 -12.37 1.18 10.11
N ARG A 69 -12.90 0.70 8.99
CA ARG A 69 -13.93 -0.34 8.96
C ARG A 69 -13.42 -1.65 9.56
N ILE A 70 -12.23 -2.09 9.14
CA ILE A 70 -11.56 -3.30 9.64
C ILE A 70 -11.36 -3.22 11.17
N GLU A 71 -10.85 -2.09 11.68
CA GLU A 71 -10.64 -1.93 13.12
C GLU A 71 -11.96 -1.86 13.90
N ARG A 72 -12.99 -1.23 13.35
CA ARG A 72 -14.33 -1.21 13.96
C ARG A 72 -14.91 -2.62 14.09
N GLU A 73 -14.84 -3.41 13.04
CA GLU A 73 -15.31 -4.81 13.04
C GLU A 73 -14.51 -5.67 14.01
N ARG A 74 -13.18 -5.52 14.02
CA ARG A 74 -12.30 -6.24 14.96
C ARG A 74 -12.63 -5.92 16.41
N LEU A 75 -12.79 -4.65 16.74
CA LEU A 75 -13.10 -4.20 18.11
C LEU A 75 -14.52 -4.62 18.53
N GLY A 76 -15.49 -4.53 17.62
CA GLY A 76 -16.85 -5.00 17.88
C GLY A 76 -16.91 -6.49 18.25
N LYS A 77 -16.16 -7.35 17.50
CA LYS A 77 -16.03 -8.79 17.82
C LYS A 77 -15.38 -9.05 19.20
N LEU A 78 -14.59 -8.11 19.70
CA LEU A 78 -13.93 -8.18 21.01
C LEU A 78 -14.72 -7.49 22.13
N GLY A 79 -15.90 -6.98 21.84
CA GLY A 79 -16.72 -6.24 22.81
C GLY A 79 -16.14 -4.87 23.21
N HIS A 80 -15.29 -4.27 22.36
CA HIS A 80 -14.65 -2.99 22.65
C HIS A 80 -15.22 -1.85 21.80
N SER A 81 -15.31 -0.65 22.38
CA SER A 81 -15.66 0.56 21.65
C SER A 81 -14.60 0.88 20.59
N VAL A 82 -15.05 1.42 19.45
CA VAL A 82 -14.18 1.94 18.38
C VAL A 82 -13.26 3.08 18.87
N TRP A 83 -13.69 3.82 19.89
CA TRP A 83 -12.93 4.90 20.53
C TRP A 83 -11.90 4.40 21.56
N SER A 84 -11.86 3.09 21.83
CA SER A 84 -10.89 2.50 22.73
C SER A 84 -9.46 2.73 22.22
N TRP A 85 -8.51 2.94 23.15
CA TRP A 85 -7.08 2.98 22.86
C TRP A 85 -6.54 1.67 22.22
N ARG A 86 -7.33 0.59 22.26
CA ARG A 86 -7.05 -0.66 21.56
C ARG A 86 -7.19 -0.54 20.03
N ASN A 87 -7.81 0.53 19.55
CA ASN A 87 -7.91 0.84 18.13
C ASN A 87 -6.52 1.20 17.56
N LYS A 88 -6.09 0.41 16.59
CA LYS A 88 -4.78 0.59 15.95
C LYS A 88 -4.71 1.86 15.10
N MET A 89 -5.87 2.38 14.63
CA MET A 89 -5.94 3.64 13.89
C MET A 89 -5.59 4.83 14.78
N HIS A 90 -6.12 4.90 16.00
CA HIS A 90 -5.77 5.97 16.94
C HIS A 90 -4.28 5.99 17.24
N ARG A 91 -3.68 4.82 17.49
CA ARG A 91 -2.24 4.72 17.74
C ARG A 91 -1.41 5.10 16.52
N GLY A 92 -1.83 4.70 15.31
CA GLY A 92 -1.17 5.07 14.07
C GLY A 92 -1.23 6.58 13.81
N ASN A 93 -2.40 7.19 13.99
CA ASN A 93 -2.58 8.63 13.83
C ASN A 93 -1.75 9.42 14.87
N LEU A 94 -1.67 8.92 16.13
CA LEU A 94 -0.80 9.52 17.13
C LEU A 94 0.68 9.46 16.74
N MET A 95 1.16 8.34 16.16
CA MET A 95 2.55 8.23 15.68
C MET A 95 2.84 9.27 14.59
N THR A 96 1.93 9.47 13.64
CA THR A 96 2.04 10.54 12.63
C THR A 96 2.03 11.93 13.29
N PHE A 97 1.14 12.14 14.27
CA PHE A 97 1.11 13.41 15.01
C PHE A 97 2.42 13.68 15.75
N VAL A 98 3.06 12.67 16.33
CA VAL A 98 4.38 12.82 16.98
C VAL A 98 5.41 13.32 15.98
N TYR A 99 5.45 12.82 14.75
CA TYR A 99 6.33 13.35 13.71
C TYR A 99 6.01 14.81 13.38
N VAL A 100 4.73 15.13 13.12
CA VAL A 100 4.33 16.53 12.85
C VAL A 100 4.76 17.46 13.97
N ALA A 101 4.51 17.07 15.22
CA ALA A 101 4.89 17.86 16.40
C ALA A 101 6.42 18.01 16.53
N SER A 102 7.18 16.96 16.25
CA SER A 102 8.65 17.00 16.29
C SER A 102 9.21 17.96 15.24
N PHE A 103 8.71 17.92 14.01
CA PHE A 103 9.13 18.84 12.96
C PHE A 103 8.68 20.29 13.24
N TRP A 104 7.49 20.45 13.83
CA TRP A 104 7.03 21.74 14.31
C TRP A 104 7.95 22.31 15.41
N TRP A 105 8.32 21.49 16.36
CA TRP A 105 9.22 21.90 17.46
C TRP A 105 10.58 22.36 16.97
N VAL A 106 11.14 21.69 15.95
CA VAL A 106 12.46 22.00 15.38
C VAL A 106 12.44 23.27 14.51
N ALA A 107 11.41 23.44 13.66
CA ALA A 107 11.39 24.46 12.61
C ALA A 107 10.03 25.21 12.49
N GLY A 108 9.20 25.18 13.53
CA GLY A 108 7.90 25.79 13.55
C GLY A 108 6.95 25.23 12.48
N TRP A 109 5.97 26.04 12.08
CA TRP A 109 4.97 25.63 11.06
C TRP A 109 5.62 25.21 9.72
N ARG A 110 6.78 25.78 9.38
CA ARG A 110 7.52 25.42 8.15
C ARG A 110 8.02 23.97 8.22
N GLY A 111 8.54 23.55 9.37
CA GLY A 111 8.94 22.15 9.59
C GLY A 111 7.77 21.18 9.42
N ALA A 112 6.64 21.47 10.06
CA ALA A 112 5.44 20.65 9.89
C ALA A 112 4.96 20.59 8.44
N LEU A 113 4.98 21.72 7.73
CA LEU A 113 4.61 21.79 6.31
C LEU A 113 5.53 20.93 5.44
N VAL A 114 6.86 21.03 5.65
CA VAL A 114 7.84 20.21 4.94
C VAL A 114 7.58 18.72 5.18
N PHE A 115 7.38 18.33 6.44
CA PHE A 115 7.07 16.96 6.79
C PHE A 115 5.82 16.44 6.06
N LEU A 116 4.72 17.18 6.13
CA LEU A 116 3.46 16.79 5.50
C LEU A 116 3.58 16.72 3.97
N THR A 117 4.32 17.64 3.35
CA THR A 117 4.56 17.63 1.89
C THR A 117 5.37 16.40 1.49
N VAL A 118 6.45 16.09 2.20
CA VAL A 118 7.28 14.90 1.92
C VAL A 118 6.50 13.61 2.18
N SER A 119 5.71 13.55 3.24
CA SER A 119 4.82 12.41 3.54
C SER A 119 3.81 12.17 2.43
N LEU A 120 3.14 13.22 1.97
CA LEU A 120 2.15 13.13 0.88
C LEU A 120 2.82 12.71 -0.42
N TYR A 121 4.00 13.23 -0.70
CA TYR A 121 4.80 12.81 -1.86
C TYR A 121 5.12 11.31 -1.80
N GLY A 122 5.62 10.81 -0.65
CA GLY A 122 5.88 9.38 -0.45
C GLY A 122 4.62 8.52 -0.60
N LYS A 123 3.49 8.98 -0.06
CA LYS A 123 2.18 8.31 -0.24
C LYS A 123 1.76 8.26 -1.70
N CYS A 124 1.94 9.35 -2.45
CA CYS A 124 1.63 9.39 -3.87
C CYS A 124 2.44 8.35 -4.66
N TRP A 125 3.74 8.21 -4.38
CA TRP A 125 4.59 7.19 -5.00
C TRP A 125 4.11 5.77 -4.68
N LEU A 126 3.74 5.50 -3.44
CA LEU A 126 3.18 4.20 -3.04
C LEU A 126 1.90 3.88 -3.83
N GLU A 127 1.00 4.85 -3.96
CA GLU A 127 -0.23 4.64 -4.72
C GLU A 127 0.02 4.48 -6.23
N LEU A 128 1.01 5.15 -6.81
CA LEU A 128 1.40 4.91 -8.20
C LEU A 128 1.95 3.49 -8.41
N VAL A 129 2.64 2.94 -7.43
CA VAL A 129 3.06 1.54 -7.43
C VAL A 129 1.84 0.63 -7.37
N ASN A 130 0.91 0.82 -6.43
CA ASN A 130 -0.34 0.07 -6.35
C ASN A 130 -1.15 0.15 -7.66
N TYR A 131 -1.20 1.34 -8.27
CA TYR A 131 -1.88 1.56 -9.54
C TYR A 131 -1.38 0.61 -10.63
N MET A 132 -0.08 0.58 -10.86
CA MET A 132 0.47 -0.24 -11.94
C MET A 132 0.52 -1.73 -11.62
N GLU A 133 0.60 -2.10 -10.32
CA GLU A 133 0.61 -3.50 -9.88
C GLU A 133 -0.75 -4.20 -10.04
N HIS A 134 -1.85 -3.42 -10.05
CA HIS A 134 -3.21 -3.98 -10.06
C HIS A 134 -4.10 -3.40 -11.16
N TYR A 135 -3.52 -2.63 -12.12
CA TYR A 135 -4.30 -1.99 -13.17
C TYR A 135 -5.06 -2.97 -14.06
N GLY A 136 -6.36 -2.81 -14.11
CA GLY A 136 -7.24 -3.52 -15.04
C GLY A 136 -7.42 -5.02 -14.77
N LEU A 137 -6.82 -5.55 -13.69
CA LEU A 137 -6.98 -6.95 -13.29
C LEU A 137 -8.29 -7.13 -12.51
N VAL A 138 -8.95 -8.26 -12.74
CA VAL A 138 -10.28 -8.57 -12.17
C VAL A 138 -10.31 -9.98 -11.61
N ARG A 139 -10.87 -10.12 -10.41
CA ARG A 139 -11.14 -11.38 -9.74
C ARG A 139 -12.61 -11.45 -9.32
N VAL A 140 -13.20 -12.62 -9.43
CA VAL A 140 -14.55 -12.85 -8.91
C VAL A 140 -14.49 -12.85 -7.37
N PRO A 141 -15.33 -12.06 -6.68
CA PRO A 141 -15.36 -12.06 -5.22
C PRO A 141 -15.59 -13.47 -4.66
N GLY A 142 -14.79 -13.86 -3.66
CA GLY A 142 -14.85 -15.20 -3.07
C GLY A 142 -13.87 -16.22 -3.67
N GLU A 143 -13.37 -16.01 -4.87
CA GLU A 143 -12.29 -16.84 -5.42
C GLU A 143 -10.97 -16.60 -4.70
N PRO A 144 -10.06 -17.59 -4.67
CA PRO A 144 -8.73 -17.40 -4.08
C PRO A 144 -7.91 -16.38 -4.87
N VAL A 145 -6.98 -15.71 -4.18
CA VAL A 145 -5.99 -14.86 -4.84
C VAL A 145 -4.97 -15.76 -5.55
N GLU A 146 -4.75 -15.48 -6.82
CA GLU A 146 -3.83 -16.23 -7.68
C GLU A 146 -2.75 -15.27 -8.25
N PRO A 147 -1.61 -15.81 -8.72
CA PRO A 147 -0.53 -15.01 -9.28
C PRO A 147 -0.95 -14.10 -10.46
N ARG A 148 -1.99 -14.46 -11.20
CA ARG A 148 -2.55 -13.66 -12.32
C ARG A 148 -3.26 -12.37 -11.88
N HIS A 149 -3.48 -12.17 -10.59
CA HIS A 149 -4.17 -10.99 -10.04
C HIS A 149 -3.22 -9.84 -9.68
N SER A 150 -1.97 -9.93 -10.13
CA SER A 150 -0.98 -8.86 -9.96
C SER A 150 -0.02 -8.80 -11.14
N TRP A 151 0.40 -7.59 -11.52
CA TRP A 151 1.47 -7.37 -12.49
C TRP A 151 2.83 -7.52 -11.84
N ASN A 152 3.75 -8.18 -12.54
CA ASN A 152 5.12 -8.42 -12.09
C ASN A 152 6.15 -7.71 -12.96
N CYS A 153 7.36 -7.60 -12.41
CA CYS A 153 8.53 -7.18 -13.16
C CYS A 153 9.76 -7.96 -12.67
N ASN A 154 10.31 -8.81 -13.51
CA ASN A 154 11.49 -9.62 -13.19
C ASN A 154 12.82 -8.94 -13.60
N ARG A 155 12.81 -7.63 -13.89
CA ARG A 155 14.02 -6.88 -14.25
C ARG A 155 14.93 -6.70 -13.02
N ARG A 156 16.21 -7.02 -13.17
CA ARG A 156 17.20 -7.02 -12.08
C ARG A 156 17.27 -5.69 -11.33
N ILE A 157 17.40 -4.57 -12.05
CA ILE A 157 17.52 -3.23 -11.45
C ILE A 157 16.30 -2.92 -10.59
N SER A 158 15.08 -3.15 -11.10
CA SER A 158 13.85 -2.94 -10.34
C SER A 158 13.79 -3.84 -9.09
N GLY A 159 14.20 -5.10 -9.23
CA GLY A 159 14.25 -6.03 -8.10
C GLY A 159 15.21 -5.58 -7.01
N TYR A 160 16.40 -5.12 -7.35
CA TYR A 160 17.39 -4.64 -6.38
C TYR A 160 16.94 -3.34 -5.69
N LEU A 161 16.48 -2.35 -6.46
CA LEU A 161 16.05 -1.06 -5.92
C LEU A 161 14.84 -1.18 -5.00
N LEU A 162 13.92 -2.12 -5.26
CA LEU A 162 12.67 -2.28 -4.54
C LEU A 162 12.61 -3.55 -3.69
N TYR A 163 13.76 -4.12 -3.32
CA TYR A 163 13.82 -5.30 -2.44
C TYR A 163 12.90 -6.43 -2.91
N ASN A 164 12.93 -6.76 -4.21
CA ASN A 164 12.08 -7.77 -4.85
C ASN A 164 10.56 -7.57 -4.71
N LEU A 165 10.07 -6.40 -4.26
CA LEU A 165 8.65 -6.09 -4.25
C LEU A 165 8.02 -6.27 -5.65
N THR A 166 8.83 -6.10 -6.68
CA THR A 166 8.47 -6.30 -8.10
C THR A 166 8.03 -7.73 -8.45
N ARG A 167 8.30 -8.71 -7.59
CA ARG A 167 7.77 -10.08 -7.64
C ARG A 167 6.42 -10.16 -6.94
N HIS A 168 5.53 -9.29 -7.34
CA HIS A 168 4.33 -8.92 -6.63
C HIS A 168 3.31 -10.05 -6.54
N SER A 169 3.20 -10.89 -7.59
CA SER A 169 2.34 -12.07 -7.55
C SER A 169 2.74 -13.07 -6.48
N HIS A 170 4.06 -13.27 -6.27
CA HIS A 170 4.51 -14.16 -5.19
C HIS A 170 4.31 -13.52 -3.82
N HIS A 171 4.43 -12.19 -3.72
CA HIS A 171 4.10 -11.45 -2.51
C HIS A 171 2.63 -11.63 -2.11
N HIS A 172 1.68 -11.54 -3.06
CA HIS A 172 0.27 -11.79 -2.79
C HIS A 172 -0.05 -13.25 -2.46
N ALA A 173 0.58 -14.19 -3.15
CA ALA A 173 0.37 -15.62 -2.90
C ALA A 173 0.95 -16.06 -1.55
N MET A 174 2.04 -15.44 -1.08
CA MET A 174 2.81 -15.82 0.09
C MET A 174 3.24 -14.59 0.92
N GLY A 175 2.27 -13.77 1.36
CA GLY A 175 2.50 -12.49 2.03
C GLY A 175 3.41 -12.50 3.25
N GLU A 176 3.58 -13.65 3.92
CA GLU A 176 4.49 -13.80 5.06
C GLU A 176 5.95 -14.01 4.67
N LYS A 177 6.23 -14.31 3.40
CA LYS A 177 7.60 -14.53 2.93
C LYS A 177 8.42 -13.24 2.98
N PRO A 178 9.68 -13.31 3.45
CA PRO A 178 10.56 -12.17 3.39
C PRO A 178 10.92 -11.85 1.94
N PHE A 179 11.26 -10.58 1.67
CA PHE A 179 11.52 -10.10 0.31
C PHE A 179 12.63 -10.87 -0.43
N TRP A 180 13.62 -11.42 0.27
CA TRP A 180 14.71 -12.20 -0.33
C TRP A 180 14.31 -13.62 -0.75
N GLU A 181 13.17 -14.13 -0.26
CA GLU A 181 12.60 -15.42 -0.64
C GLU A 181 11.55 -15.30 -1.76
N LEU A 182 11.20 -14.08 -2.18
CA LEU A 182 10.25 -13.90 -3.26
C LEU A 182 10.79 -14.43 -4.57
N LYS A 183 9.99 -15.23 -5.27
CA LYS A 183 10.33 -15.90 -6.52
C LYS A 183 9.70 -15.18 -7.72
N ALA A 184 10.38 -15.23 -8.84
CA ALA A 184 9.81 -14.83 -10.10
C ALA A 184 8.82 -15.88 -10.61
N TYR A 185 7.63 -15.42 -11.04
CA TYR A 185 6.66 -16.24 -11.77
C TYR A 185 6.67 -15.82 -13.24
N PRO A 186 7.11 -16.69 -14.17
CA PRO A 186 7.19 -16.33 -15.60
C PRO A 186 5.79 -16.25 -16.25
N ASP A 187 4.85 -17.08 -15.80
CA ASP A 187 3.51 -17.22 -16.41
C ASP A 187 2.46 -16.32 -15.76
N THR A 188 2.86 -15.10 -15.40
CA THR A 188 1.99 -14.11 -14.78
C THR A 188 1.98 -12.82 -15.59
N PRO A 189 1.00 -11.91 -15.40
CA PRO A 189 1.03 -10.62 -16.06
C PRO A 189 2.35 -9.90 -15.81
N MET A 190 3.05 -9.52 -16.89
CA MET A 190 4.38 -8.93 -16.82
C MET A 190 4.37 -7.51 -17.34
N MET A 191 4.93 -6.58 -16.55
CA MET A 191 5.13 -5.21 -16.99
C MET A 191 6.12 -5.14 -18.14
N PRO A 192 5.84 -4.38 -19.22
CA PRO A 192 6.74 -4.28 -20.38
C PRO A 192 8.08 -3.60 -20.04
N HIS A 193 8.08 -2.72 -19.02
CA HIS A 193 9.27 -1.98 -18.60
C HIS A 193 9.58 -2.17 -17.12
N GLY A 194 10.73 -1.62 -16.66
CA GLY A 194 11.07 -1.57 -15.24
C GLY A 194 10.17 -0.62 -14.46
N TYR A 195 10.08 -0.80 -13.14
CA TYR A 195 9.14 -0.06 -12.28
C TYR A 195 9.24 1.45 -12.41
N LEU A 196 10.45 2.02 -12.39
CA LEU A 196 10.61 3.48 -12.51
C LEU A 196 10.05 4.01 -13.84
N THR A 197 10.31 3.30 -14.93
CA THR A 197 9.76 3.64 -16.25
C THR A 197 8.25 3.53 -16.25
N MET A 198 7.69 2.46 -15.66
CA MET A 198 6.25 2.24 -15.57
C MET A 198 5.55 3.33 -14.74
N ILE A 199 6.16 3.74 -13.62
CA ILE A 199 5.64 4.86 -12.80
C ILE A 199 5.59 6.15 -13.63
N LEU A 200 6.69 6.50 -14.33
CA LEU A 200 6.72 7.70 -15.15
C LEU A 200 5.67 7.66 -16.26
N ILE A 201 5.48 6.50 -16.91
CA ILE A 201 4.44 6.34 -17.94
C ILE A 201 3.03 6.46 -17.31
N ALA A 202 2.80 5.88 -16.12
CA ALA A 202 1.53 5.97 -15.42
C ALA A 202 1.13 7.42 -15.05
N MET A 203 2.12 8.27 -14.79
CA MET A 203 1.89 9.69 -14.51
C MET A 203 1.39 10.48 -15.75
N ILE A 204 1.52 9.92 -16.95
CA ILE A 204 1.16 10.54 -18.22
C ILE A 204 0.05 9.71 -18.88
N PRO A 205 -1.24 9.99 -18.61
CA PRO A 205 -2.35 9.14 -19.05
C PRO A 205 -2.37 8.84 -20.56
N PRO A 206 -2.05 9.77 -21.48
CA PRO A 206 -1.98 9.44 -22.90
C PRO A 206 -0.92 8.39 -23.27
N LEU A 207 0.19 8.31 -22.51
CA LEU A 207 1.20 7.28 -22.72
C LEU A 207 0.75 5.93 -22.14
N TRP A 208 0.16 5.97 -20.94
CA TRP A 208 -0.35 4.77 -20.27
C TRP A 208 -1.43 4.06 -21.11
N ASN A 209 -2.36 4.83 -21.65
CA ASN A 209 -3.48 4.29 -22.44
C ASN A 209 -3.07 3.72 -23.81
N ARG A 210 -1.83 3.91 -24.24
CA ARG A 210 -1.27 3.35 -25.49
C ARG A 210 -0.58 2.00 -25.27
N MET A 211 -0.38 1.60 -24.03
CA MET A 211 0.20 0.30 -23.67
C MET A 211 -0.87 -0.76 -23.43
#